data_0d7365e340c95237a73cac3db052ff6e
#
_entry.id   0d7365e340c95237a73cac3db052ff6e
#
_cell.length_a   1.000
_cell.length_b   1.000
_cell.length_c   1.000
_cell.angle_alpha   90.00
_cell.angle_beta   90.00
_cell.angle_gamma   90.00
#
_symmetry.space_group_name_H-M   'P 1'
#
loop_
_entity.id
_entity.type
_entity.pdbx_description
1 polymer ?
#
loop_
_entity_poly.entity_id
_entity_poly.type
_entity_poly.pdbx_seq_one_letter_code
_entity_poly.pdbx_strand_id
1 'polypeptide(L)'
;MYYNKVDLCGVNTSKLKTLTSEEKNDLLNKAKDGDKDARTKLIDGNLRLVLSIIQRFAGRADDADDLFQVGCIGLIKAIDNFDTSVGVKFSTYAVPMIIGEIRRYLRDNNMLRVSRGTRDLAYRALNTREQLSKTMLKEPTVEDIAKELGEEPRAVTEALEAIMEPVSLYDPVYSEGGDSIYIMDQICDEDCNDDGWLENIAVSEAMKKLSEREKSIITM
;
A
#
# COMPACT_ATOMS: atom_id res chain seq x y z
N MET A 1 8.53 16.30 4.31
CA MET A 1 8.69 17.28 5.41
C MET A 1 7.70 17.01 6.55
N TYR A 2 7.59 15.73 7.02
CA TYR A 2 6.49 15.30 7.91
C TYR A 2 6.93 14.78 9.28
N TYR A 3 8.22 14.86 9.65
CA TYR A 3 8.74 14.11 10.79
C TYR A 3 9.18 14.96 11.97
N ASN A 4 8.62 16.15 12.10
CA ASN A 4 8.65 16.92 13.35
C ASN A 4 7.34 16.74 14.16
N LYS A 5 6.60 15.63 13.97
CA LYS A 5 5.54 15.26 14.90
C LYS A 5 6.20 14.92 16.23
N VAL A 6 6.04 15.80 17.21
CA VAL A 6 6.56 15.63 18.56
C VAL A 6 5.83 14.48 19.28
N ASP A 7 4.58 14.22 18.90
CA ASP A 7 3.76 13.13 19.42
C ASP A 7 3.37 12.15 18.31
N LEU A 8 3.78 10.89 18.45
CA LEU A 8 3.39 9.75 17.63
C LEU A 8 2.70 8.72 18.53
N CYS A 9 1.46 8.34 18.22
CA CYS A 9 0.66 7.40 19.01
C CYS A 9 0.62 7.73 20.52
N GLY A 10 0.62 9.03 20.89
CA GLY A 10 0.68 9.47 22.29
C GLY A 10 2.07 9.37 22.94
N VAL A 11 3.09 8.99 22.18
CA VAL A 11 4.48 8.94 22.65
C VAL A 11 5.20 10.22 22.27
N ASN A 12 5.70 10.96 23.26
CA ASN A 12 6.53 12.14 23.02
C ASN A 12 7.93 11.73 22.56
N THR A 13 8.20 11.91 21.27
CA THR A 13 9.43 11.46 20.60
C THR A 13 10.69 12.20 21.09
N SER A 14 10.55 13.41 21.64
CA SER A 14 11.67 14.21 22.15
C SER A 14 12.17 13.71 23.51
N LYS A 15 11.33 13.01 24.28
CA LYS A 15 11.65 12.51 25.63
C LYS A 15 12.12 11.07 25.68
N LEU A 16 12.26 10.41 24.53
CA LEU A 16 12.67 9.02 24.45
C LEU A 16 14.10 8.84 24.95
N LYS A 17 14.24 8.01 25.98
CA LYS A 17 15.53 7.62 26.54
C LYS A 17 16.22 6.59 25.65
N THR A 18 17.54 6.67 25.59
CA THR A 18 18.36 5.66 24.92
C THR A 18 19.12 4.87 25.99
N LEU A 19 19.13 3.54 25.85
CA LEU A 19 19.86 2.64 26.70
C LEU A 19 21.30 2.46 26.19
N THR A 20 22.24 2.31 27.10
CA THR A 20 23.62 1.89 26.78
C THR A 20 23.66 0.43 26.31
N SER A 21 24.78 0.00 25.73
CA SER A 21 24.90 -1.40 25.25
C SER A 21 24.92 -2.40 26.40
N GLU A 22 25.48 -2.02 27.56
CA GLU A 22 25.54 -2.86 28.76
C GLU A 22 24.15 -3.01 29.37
N GLU A 23 23.44 -1.91 29.58
CA GLU A 23 22.04 -1.92 30.06
C GLU A 23 21.12 -2.76 29.19
N LYS A 24 21.31 -2.69 27.85
CA LYS A 24 20.52 -3.50 26.90
C LYS A 24 20.75 -5.00 27.11
N ASN A 25 22.00 -5.42 27.28
CA ASN A 25 22.33 -6.82 27.49
C ASN A 25 21.78 -7.35 28.82
N ASP A 26 21.90 -6.55 29.91
CA ASP A 26 21.35 -6.91 31.20
C ASP A 26 19.83 -7.03 31.17
N LEU A 27 19.15 -6.08 30.51
CA LEU A 27 17.70 -6.12 30.38
C LEU A 27 17.25 -7.27 29.49
N LEU A 28 18.00 -7.61 28.41
CA LEU A 28 17.71 -8.75 27.56
C LEU A 28 17.75 -10.07 28.30
N ASN A 29 18.76 -10.25 29.18
CA ASN A 29 18.86 -11.46 29.98
C ASN A 29 17.71 -11.56 31.00
N LYS A 30 17.38 -10.46 31.71
CA LYS A 30 16.22 -10.42 32.61
C LYS A 30 14.90 -10.64 31.92
N ALA A 31 14.71 -10.09 30.72
CA ALA A 31 13.50 -10.30 29.92
C ALA A 31 13.34 -11.77 29.49
N LYS A 32 14.46 -12.47 29.18
CA LYS A 32 14.45 -13.91 28.92
C LYS A 32 14.04 -14.74 30.14
N ASP A 33 14.43 -14.29 31.34
CA ASP A 33 14.04 -14.91 32.60
C ASP A 33 12.58 -14.64 33.00
N GLY A 34 11.83 -13.91 32.14
CA GLY A 34 10.40 -13.64 32.30
C GLY A 34 10.08 -12.34 33.03
N ASP A 35 11.04 -11.46 33.27
CA ASP A 35 10.81 -10.14 33.87
C ASP A 35 10.09 -9.21 32.87
N LYS A 36 8.80 -8.93 33.15
CA LYS A 36 7.96 -8.06 32.34
C LYS A 36 8.38 -6.60 32.39
N ASP A 37 8.91 -6.14 33.53
CA ASP A 37 9.35 -4.76 33.71
C ASP A 37 10.63 -4.51 32.90
N ALA A 38 11.56 -5.46 32.91
CA ALA A 38 12.75 -5.41 32.07
C ALA A 38 12.40 -5.39 30.57
N ARG A 39 11.42 -6.21 30.15
CA ARG A 39 10.93 -6.23 28.79
C ARG A 39 10.33 -4.88 28.36
N THR A 40 9.49 -4.27 29.20
CA THR A 40 8.88 -2.95 28.93
C THR A 40 9.96 -1.87 28.83
N LYS A 41 10.90 -1.81 29.75
CA LYS A 41 12.03 -0.86 29.71
C LYS A 41 12.88 -1.03 28.46
N LEU A 42 13.05 -2.25 27.99
CA LEU A 42 13.81 -2.55 26.78
C LEU A 42 13.08 -2.06 25.52
N ILE A 43 11.76 -2.21 25.46
CA ILE A 43 10.92 -1.68 24.38
C ILE A 43 11.04 -0.16 24.36
N ASP A 44 10.76 0.51 25.47
CA ASP A 44 10.78 1.97 25.59
C ASP A 44 12.15 2.56 25.21
N GLY A 45 13.24 1.92 25.67
CA GLY A 45 14.61 2.36 25.37
C GLY A 45 15.06 2.14 23.93
N ASN A 46 14.27 1.43 23.10
CA ASN A 46 14.57 1.20 21.68
C ASN A 46 13.55 1.82 20.72
N LEU A 47 12.53 2.54 21.20
CA LEU A 47 11.55 3.23 20.34
C LEU A 47 12.21 4.23 19.37
N ARG A 48 13.31 4.87 19.81
CA ARG A 48 14.08 5.78 18.96
C ARG A 48 14.71 5.06 17.74
N LEU A 49 15.05 3.78 17.88
CA LEU A 49 15.51 2.94 16.77
C LEU A 49 14.39 2.75 15.74
N VAL A 50 13.17 2.46 16.21
CA VAL A 50 11.99 2.34 15.33
C VAL A 50 11.78 3.64 14.56
N LEU A 51 11.79 4.80 15.22
CA LEU A 51 11.64 6.10 14.57
C LEU A 51 12.68 6.33 13.46
N SER A 52 13.95 5.99 13.71
CA SER A 52 15.01 6.16 12.71
C SER A 52 14.81 5.29 11.46
N ILE A 53 14.15 4.14 11.62
CA ILE A 53 13.84 3.24 10.51
C ILE A 53 12.65 3.76 9.71
N ILE A 54 11.60 4.24 10.37
CA ILE A 54 10.39 4.75 9.72
C ILE A 54 10.70 5.93 8.81
N GLN A 55 11.64 6.78 9.18
CA GLN A 55 12.09 7.90 8.34
C GLN A 55 12.51 7.46 6.93
N ARG A 56 12.98 6.23 6.75
CA ARG A 56 13.35 5.67 5.43
C ARG A 56 12.14 5.28 4.58
N PHE A 57 10.97 5.16 5.20
CA PHE A 57 9.69 4.84 4.55
C PHE A 57 8.79 6.06 4.41
N ALA A 58 9.31 7.26 4.72
CA ALA A 58 8.63 8.52 4.53
C ALA A 58 8.15 8.66 3.07
N GLY A 59 6.86 8.96 2.89
CA GLY A 59 6.24 9.10 1.57
C GLY A 59 5.74 7.80 0.93
N ARG A 60 5.79 6.65 1.64
CA ARG A 60 5.22 5.38 1.18
C ARG A 60 4.00 4.93 1.98
N ALA A 61 3.63 5.64 3.00
CA ALA A 61 2.44 5.40 3.81
C ALA A 61 1.81 6.73 4.16
N ASP A 62 0.49 6.76 4.15
CA ASP A 62 -0.29 7.95 4.45
C ASP A 62 -0.25 8.27 5.96
N ASP A 63 -0.06 7.26 6.81
CA ASP A 63 -0.01 7.42 8.26
C ASP A 63 1.31 6.95 8.89
N ALA A 64 2.03 7.93 9.46
CA ALA A 64 3.27 7.67 10.21
C ALA A 64 3.00 6.94 11.54
N ASP A 65 1.80 7.10 12.12
CA ASP A 65 1.41 6.48 13.37
C ASP A 65 1.25 4.97 13.18
N ASP A 66 0.65 4.53 12.08
CA ASP A 66 0.52 3.12 11.72
C ASP A 66 1.88 2.47 11.49
N LEU A 67 2.76 3.13 10.73
CA LEU A 67 4.13 2.64 10.54
C LEU A 67 4.89 2.50 11.86
N PHE A 68 4.67 3.42 12.80
CA PHE A 68 5.29 3.36 14.11
C PHE A 68 4.79 2.16 14.91
N GLN A 69 3.48 1.93 14.96
CA GLN A 69 2.88 0.78 15.63
C GLN A 69 3.40 -0.54 15.06
N VAL A 70 3.41 -0.67 13.74
CA VAL A 70 3.93 -1.87 13.05
C VAL A 70 5.42 -2.04 13.30
N GLY A 71 6.18 -0.95 13.29
CA GLY A 71 7.60 -0.96 13.67
C GLY A 71 7.83 -1.43 15.11
N CYS A 72 6.97 -1.01 16.04
CA CYS A 72 6.99 -1.47 17.43
C CYS A 72 6.68 -2.97 17.55
N ILE A 73 5.74 -3.50 16.75
CA ILE A 73 5.48 -4.95 16.68
C ILE A 73 6.74 -5.69 16.23
N GLY A 74 7.44 -5.18 15.21
CA GLY A 74 8.71 -5.73 14.75
C GLY A 74 9.79 -5.71 15.83
N LEU A 75 9.88 -4.63 16.60
CA LEU A 75 10.79 -4.49 17.75
C LEU A 75 10.48 -5.52 18.84
N ILE A 76 9.21 -5.69 19.21
CA ILE A 76 8.75 -6.65 20.21
C ILE A 76 9.13 -8.08 19.79
N LYS A 77 8.85 -8.45 18.54
CA LYS A 77 9.25 -9.76 18.00
C LYS A 77 10.78 -9.95 18.03
N ALA A 78 11.53 -8.88 17.78
CA ALA A 78 12.98 -8.93 17.84
C ALA A 78 13.48 -9.15 19.27
N ILE A 79 12.87 -8.52 20.30
CA ILE A 79 13.21 -8.70 21.70
C ILE A 79 12.92 -10.13 22.15
N ASP A 80 11.74 -10.65 21.80
CA ASP A 80 11.29 -11.97 22.24
C ASP A 80 12.13 -13.11 21.61
N ASN A 81 12.65 -12.91 20.40
CA ASN A 81 13.39 -13.94 19.65
C ASN A 81 14.93 -13.74 19.65
N PHE A 82 15.45 -12.68 20.27
CA PHE A 82 16.88 -12.40 20.26
C PHE A 82 17.68 -13.38 21.11
N ASP A 83 18.74 -13.95 20.56
CA ASP A 83 19.67 -14.79 21.30
C ASP A 83 20.97 -14.03 21.65
N THR A 84 21.19 -13.83 22.96
CA THR A 84 22.38 -13.17 23.49
C THR A 84 23.66 -13.97 23.34
N SER A 85 23.57 -15.29 23.10
CA SER A 85 24.73 -16.17 22.95
C SER A 85 25.50 -15.99 21.64
N VAL A 86 24.85 -15.45 20.62
CA VAL A 86 25.41 -15.29 19.26
C VAL A 86 26.45 -14.18 19.18
N GLY A 87 26.58 -13.31 20.19
CA GLY A 87 27.58 -12.26 20.25
C GLY A 87 27.39 -11.08 19.28
N VAL A 88 26.23 -10.96 18.63
CA VAL A 88 25.87 -9.83 17.76
C VAL A 88 25.16 -8.74 18.55
N LYS A 89 25.29 -7.48 18.12
CA LYS A 89 24.56 -6.38 18.74
C LYS A 89 23.05 -6.53 18.48
N PHE A 90 22.23 -6.29 19.49
CA PHE A 90 20.78 -6.33 19.38
C PHE A 90 20.23 -5.51 18.20
N SER A 91 20.76 -4.30 17.97
CA SER A 91 20.34 -3.45 16.86
C SER A 91 20.55 -4.09 15.48
N THR A 92 21.60 -4.89 15.30
CA THR A 92 21.89 -5.59 14.04
C THR A 92 20.81 -6.63 13.73
N TYR A 93 20.26 -7.27 14.76
CA TYR A 93 19.16 -8.22 14.63
C TYR A 93 17.79 -7.53 14.52
N ALA A 94 17.56 -6.49 15.33
CA ALA A 94 16.25 -5.81 15.40
C ALA A 94 15.92 -5.03 14.11
N VAL A 95 16.90 -4.37 13.49
CA VAL A 95 16.65 -3.54 12.29
C VAL A 95 16.03 -4.34 11.14
N PRO A 96 16.57 -5.50 10.71
CA PRO A 96 15.93 -6.32 9.68
C PRO A 96 14.53 -6.80 10.06
N MET A 97 14.29 -7.14 11.33
CA MET A 97 12.97 -7.57 11.82
C MET A 97 11.95 -6.45 11.73
N ILE A 98 12.29 -5.24 12.18
CA ILE A 98 11.43 -4.06 12.07
C ILE A 98 11.13 -3.74 10.60
N ILE A 99 12.15 -3.70 9.74
CA ILE A 99 11.99 -3.45 8.30
C ILE A 99 11.11 -4.52 7.66
N GLY A 100 11.27 -5.78 8.06
CA GLY A 100 10.46 -6.90 7.57
C GLY A 100 8.97 -6.73 7.85
N GLU A 101 8.62 -6.35 9.09
CA GLU A 101 7.22 -6.09 9.46
C GLU A 101 6.65 -4.87 8.73
N ILE A 102 7.41 -3.77 8.63
CA ILE A 102 6.97 -2.58 7.89
C ILE A 102 6.74 -2.91 6.41
N ARG A 103 7.67 -3.62 5.76
CA ARG A 103 7.50 -4.03 4.35
C ARG A 103 6.30 -4.95 4.15
N ARG A 104 6.05 -5.84 5.12
CA ARG A 104 4.89 -6.72 5.10
C ARG A 104 3.61 -5.91 5.19
N TYR A 105 3.53 -4.98 6.14
CA TYR A 105 2.40 -4.07 6.31
C TYR A 105 2.13 -3.29 5.02
N LEU A 106 3.13 -2.58 4.47
CA LEU A 106 3.00 -1.81 3.24
C LEU A 106 2.54 -2.65 2.03
N ARG A 107 2.92 -3.92 2.00
CA ARG A 107 2.47 -4.83 0.96
C ARG A 107 1.01 -5.26 1.13
N ASP A 108 0.60 -5.50 2.38
CA ASP A 108 -0.69 -6.11 2.69
C ASP A 108 -1.79 -5.03 2.90
N ASN A 109 -1.42 -3.77 3.14
CA ASN A 109 -2.31 -2.63 3.42
C ASN A 109 -2.67 -1.81 2.16
N ASN A 110 -2.72 -2.40 0.99
CA ASN A 110 -3.21 -1.71 -0.21
C ASN A 110 -4.73 -1.81 -0.30
N MET A 111 -5.40 -0.77 -0.83
CA MET A 111 -6.84 -0.75 -1.07
C MET A 111 -7.31 -1.94 -1.92
N LEU A 112 -6.54 -2.30 -2.96
CA LEU A 112 -6.80 -3.45 -3.81
C LEU A 112 -5.82 -4.58 -3.51
N ARG A 113 -6.36 -5.78 -3.35
CA ARG A 113 -5.54 -6.99 -3.13
C ARG A 113 -4.95 -7.47 -4.46
N VAL A 114 -3.66 -7.28 -4.62
CA VAL A 114 -2.90 -7.79 -5.78
C VAL A 114 -2.16 -9.06 -5.39
N SER A 115 -2.17 -10.08 -6.28
CA SER A 115 -1.42 -11.33 -6.05
C SER A 115 0.08 -11.06 -5.93
N ARG A 116 0.80 -11.92 -5.20
CA ARG A 116 2.25 -11.76 -5.04
C ARG A 116 2.98 -11.86 -6.37
N GLY A 117 2.61 -12.84 -7.20
CA GLY A 117 3.23 -13.03 -8.52
C GLY A 117 3.04 -11.83 -9.43
N THR A 118 1.83 -11.27 -9.51
CA THR A 118 1.53 -10.07 -10.29
C THR A 118 2.36 -8.87 -9.80
N ARG A 119 2.45 -8.68 -8.49
CA ARG A 119 3.24 -7.60 -7.89
C ARG A 119 4.74 -7.76 -8.14
N ASP A 120 5.28 -8.97 -7.98
CA ASP A 120 6.70 -9.26 -8.25
C ASP A 120 7.02 -9.02 -9.73
N LEU A 121 6.13 -9.42 -10.64
CA LEU A 121 6.26 -9.14 -12.07
C LEU A 121 6.26 -7.63 -12.34
N ALA A 122 5.33 -6.88 -11.73
CA ALA A 122 5.26 -5.43 -11.87
C ALA A 122 6.54 -4.74 -11.41
N TYR A 123 7.10 -5.12 -10.25
CA TYR A 123 8.37 -4.56 -9.77
C TYR A 123 9.55 -4.92 -10.68
N ARG A 124 9.60 -6.15 -11.21
CA ARG A 124 10.60 -6.54 -12.21
C ARG A 124 10.45 -5.67 -13.46
N ALA A 125 9.23 -5.46 -13.94
CA ALA A 125 8.94 -4.63 -15.11
C ALA A 125 9.37 -3.17 -14.90
N LEU A 126 9.08 -2.56 -13.75
CA LEU A 126 9.52 -1.20 -13.42
C LEU A 126 11.06 -1.08 -13.37
N ASN A 127 11.74 -2.04 -12.74
CA ASN A 127 13.20 -2.05 -12.69
C ASN A 127 13.81 -2.22 -14.09
N THR A 128 13.25 -3.11 -14.90
CA THR A 128 13.71 -3.32 -16.29
C THR A 128 13.46 -2.07 -17.13
N ARG A 129 12.31 -1.40 -16.97
CA ARG A 129 12.02 -0.12 -17.64
C ARG A 129 13.06 0.92 -17.29
N GLU A 130 13.42 1.04 -16.01
CA GLU A 130 14.44 1.99 -15.56
C GLU A 130 15.85 1.67 -16.12
N GLN A 131 16.20 0.38 -16.21
CA GLN A 131 17.46 -0.05 -16.79
C GLN A 131 17.52 0.21 -18.30
N LEU A 132 16.47 -0.14 -19.04
CA LEU A 132 16.36 0.09 -20.47
C LEU A 132 16.33 1.59 -20.79
N SER A 133 15.67 2.44 -20.00
CA SER A 133 15.68 3.88 -20.20
C SER A 133 17.05 4.52 -20.04
N LYS A 134 17.97 3.91 -19.27
CA LYS A 134 19.36 4.35 -19.15
C LYS A 134 20.22 3.95 -20.34
N THR A 135 19.85 2.89 -21.06
CA THR A 135 20.62 2.34 -22.20
C THR A 135 20.04 2.75 -23.55
N MET A 136 18.74 2.96 -23.63
CA MET A 136 18.02 3.36 -24.85
C MET A 136 17.89 4.88 -24.93
N LEU A 137 17.97 5.43 -26.15
CA LEU A 137 17.71 6.85 -26.42
C LEU A 137 16.22 7.22 -26.42
N LYS A 138 15.34 6.21 -26.32
CA LYS A 138 13.87 6.34 -26.30
C LYS A 138 13.33 5.68 -25.04
N GLU A 139 12.15 6.13 -24.61
CA GLU A 139 11.41 5.45 -23.56
C GLU A 139 11.05 4.02 -24.01
N PRO A 140 11.38 2.98 -23.19
CA PRO A 140 11.15 1.59 -23.58
C PRO A 140 9.64 1.30 -23.65
N THR A 141 9.24 0.56 -24.69
CA THR A 141 7.86 0.09 -24.85
C THR A 141 7.57 -1.12 -23.96
N VAL A 142 6.29 -1.44 -23.77
CA VAL A 142 5.89 -2.65 -23.02
C VAL A 142 6.46 -3.91 -23.68
N GLU A 143 6.54 -3.93 -25.02
CA GLU A 143 7.11 -5.04 -25.79
C GLU A 143 8.61 -5.23 -25.51
N ASP A 144 9.36 -4.12 -25.41
CA ASP A 144 10.79 -4.16 -25.08
C ASP A 144 11.02 -4.72 -23.67
N ILE A 145 10.18 -4.28 -22.70
CA ILE A 145 10.24 -4.76 -21.31
C ILE A 145 9.89 -6.25 -21.24
N ALA A 146 8.81 -6.67 -21.92
CA ALA A 146 8.36 -8.04 -21.95
C ALA A 146 9.40 -8.98 -22.57
N LYS A 147 10.06 -8.55 -23.65
CA LYS A 147 11.13 -9.28 -24.30
C LYS A 147 12.34 -9.47 -23.40
N GLU A 148 12.74 -8.42 -22.66
CA GLU A 148 13.88 -8.49 -21.73
C GLU A 148 13.57 -9.41 -20.52
N LEU A 149 12.31 -9.39 -20.04
CA LEU A 149 11.86 -10.24 -18.95
C LEU A 149 11.57 -11.70 -19.35
N GLY A 150 11.38 -11.97 -20.65
CA GLY A 150 10.93 -13.26 -21.15
C GLY A 150 9.48 -13.58 -20.79
N GLU A 151 8.65 -12.54 -20.64
CA GLU A 151 7.23 -12.62 -20.24
C GLU A 151 6.33 -12.18 -21.40
N GLU A 152 5.05 -12.52 -21.34
CA GLU A 152 4.08 -12.08 -22.33
C GLU A 152 3.76 -10.57 -22.15
N PRO A 153 3.70 -9.76 -23.23
CA PRO A 153 3.41 -8.32 -23.12
C PRO A 153 2.11 -8.00 -22.39
N ARG A 154 1.08 -8.82 -22.59
CA ARG A 154 -0.20 -8.70 -21.90
C ARG A 154 -0.05 -8.87 -20.39
N ALA A 155 0.71 -9.87 -19.94
CA ALA A 155 0.95 -10.11 -18.52
C ALA A 155 1.71 -8.94 -17.86
N VAL A 156 2.65 -8.32 -18.60
CA VAL A 156 3.38 -7.13 -18.13
C VAL A 156 2.44 -5.93 -18.01
N THR A 157 1.55 -5.70 -18.98
CA THR A 157 0.55 -4.63 -18.93
C THR A 157 -0.38 -4.82 -17.74
N GLU A 158 -1.00 -6.00 -17.61
CA GLU A 158 -1.89 -6.35 -16.49
C GLU A 158 -1.20 -6.19 -15.12
N ALA A 159 0.08 -6.55 -15.03
CA ALA A 159 0.84 -6.38 -13.80
C ALA A 159 1.12 -4.91 -13.47
N LEU A 160 1.46 -4.09 -14.45
CA LEU A 160 1.69 -2.65 -14.25
C LEU A 160 0.40 -1.91 -13.88
N GLU A 161 -0.72 -2.25 -14.51
CA GLU A 161 -2.03 -1.69 -14.17
C GLU A 161 -2.47 -2.08 -12.75
N ALA A 162 -2.21 -3.33 -12.34
CA ALA A 162 -2.61 -3.83 -11.02
C ALA A 162 -1.93 -3.14 -9.84
N ILE A 163 -0.77 -2.51 -10.03
CA ILE A 163 -0.06 -1.77 -8.97
C ILE A 163 -0.38 -0.28 -8.96
N MET A 164 -1.18 0.22 -9.92
CA MET A 164 -1.61 1.61 -9.91
C MET A 164 -2.51 1.87 -8.71
N GLU A 165 -2.26 2.97 -8.02
CA GLU A 165 -3.09 3.39 -6.90
C GLU A 165 -4.43 3.92 -7.42
N PRO A 166 -5.56 3.53 -6.79
CA PRO A 166 -6.86 4.09 -7.15
C PRO A 166 -6.90 5.58 -6.82
N VAL A 167 -7.49 6.35 -7.71
CA VAL A 167 -7.70 7.79 -7.55
C VAL A 167 -9.03 8.03 -6.85
N SER A 168 -9.10 9.01 -5.96
CA SER A 168 -10.36 9.37 -5.28
C SER A 168 -11.34 9.98 -6.26
N LEU A 169 -12.61 9.58 -6.19
CA LEU A 169 -13.68 10.22 -6.97
C LEU A 169 -13.91 11.68 -6.57
N TYR A 170 -13.50 12.05 -5.35
CA TYR A 170 -13.59 13.41 -4.83
C TYR A 170 -12.31 14.23 -5.07
N ASP A 171 -11.36 13.71 -5.83
CA ASP A 171 -10.21 14.52 -6.22
C ASP A 171 -10.64 15.59 -7.23
N PRO A 172 -10.29 16.87 -7.01
CA PRO A 172 -10.63 17.94 -7.91
C PRO A 172 -9.80 17.83 -9.20
N VAL A 173 -10.48 17.73 -10.33
CA VAL A 173 -9.85 17.79 -11.66
C VAL A 173 -9.45 19.21 -12.01
N TYR A 174 -10.24 20.19 -11.56
CA TYR A 174 -10.03 21.60 -11.78
C TYR A 174 -10.43 22.40 -10.54
N SER A 175 -9.53 23.26 -10.06
CA SER A 175 -9.73 24.04 -8.82
C SER A 175 -9.44 25.54 -8.97
N GLU A 176 -9.32 26.08 -10.20
CA GLU A 176 -9.09 27.53 -10.39
C GLU A 176 -10.40 28.31 -10.51
N GLY A 177 -10.69 29.12 -9.48
CA GLY A 177 -11.56 30.30 -9.56
C GLY A 177 -13.07 30.08 -9.55
N GLY A 178 -13.58 28.91 -9.12
CA GLY A 178 -15.01 28.63 -9.06
C GLY A 178 -15.33 27.34 -8.29
N ASP A 179 -16.49 26.77 -8.55
CA ASP A 179 -16.86 25.47 -8.01
C ASP A 179 -15.89 24.41 -8.52
N SER A 180 -15.35 23.60 -7.61
CA SER A 180 -14.42 22.52 -7.94
C SER A 180 -15.15 21.44 -8.72
N ILE A 181 -14.63 21.06 -9.90
CA ILE A 181 -15.12 19.90 -10.66
C ILE A 181 -14.36 18.68 -10.18
N TYR A 182 -15.08 17.68 -9.73
CA TYR A 182 -14.55 16.42 -9.24
C TYR A 182 -14.52 15.35 -10.33
N ILE A 183 -13.69 14.31 -10.16
CA ILE A 183 -13.65 13.16 -11.07
C ILE A 183 -15.04 12.51 -11.17
N MET A 184 -15.77 12.45 -10.05
CA MET A 184 -17.13 11.92 -9.98
C MET A 184 -18.09 12.62 -10.96
N ASP A 185 -17.94 13.93 -11.16
CA ASP A 185 -18.82 14.72 -12.06
C ASP A 185 -18.57 14.41 -13.54
N GLN A 186 -17.46 13.76 -13.86
CA GLN A 186 -17.11 13.37 -15.23
C GLN A 186 -17.53 11.95 -15.62
N ILE A 187 -17.97 11.14 -14.62
CA ILE A 187 -18.38 9.75 -14.84
C ILE A 187 -19.86 9.74 -15.19
N CYS A 188 -20.17 9.36 -16.41
CA CYS A 188 -21.55 9.17 -16.87
C CYS A 188 -21.98 7.73 -16.65
N ASP A 189 -23.25 7.54 -16.32
CA ASP A 189 -23.90 6.24 -16.33
C ASP A 189 -24.38 5.93 -17.77
N GLU A 190 -23.70 4.99 -18.43
CA GLU A 190 -24.00 4.60 -19.81
C GLU A 190 -25.36 3.88 -19.94
N ASP A 191 -25.83 3.26 -18.85
CA ASP A 191 -27.10 2.53 -18.80
C ASP A 191 -28.32 3.47 -18.58
N CYS A 192 -28.10 4.68 -18.09
CA CYS A 192 -29.11 5.68 -17.82
C CYS A 192 -29.28 6.66 -19.01
N ASN A 193 -29.48 6.11 -20.20
CA ASN A 193 -29.68 6.92 -21.41
C ASN A 193 -31.16 7.20 -21.61
N ASP A 194 -31.53 8.50 -21.71
CA ASP A 194 -32.91 8.93 -21.95
C ASP A 194 -33.51 8.30 -23.23
N ASP A 195 -32.66 8.02 -24.23
CA ASP A 195 -33.06 7.37 -25.47
C ASP A 195 -33.59 5.95 -25.25
N GLY A 196 -32.94 5.14 -24.36
CA GLY A 196 -33.40 3.79 -24.03
C GLY A 196 -34.75 3.79 -23.28
N TRP A 197 -35.01 4.81 -22.45
CA TRP A 197 -36.29 4.97 -21.78
C TRP A 197 -37.40 5.36 -22.76
N LEU A 198 -37.12 6.29 -23.69
CA LEU A 198 -38.06 6.69 -24.76
C LEU A 198 -38.37 5.54 -25.70
N GLU A 199 -37.36 4.74 -26.09
CA GLU A 199 -37.55 3.55 -26.91
C GLU A 199 -38.44 2.52 -26.20
N ASN A 200 -38.21 2.26 -24.92
CA ASN A 200 -39.04 1.34 -24.14
C ASN A 200 -40.50 1.79 -24.05
N ILE A 201 -40.76 3.09 -23.90
CA ILE A 201 -42.12 3.64 -23.92
C ILE A 201 -42.73 3.46 -25.33
N ALA A 202 -42.00 3.81 -26.39
CA ALA A 202 -42.48 3.69 -27.77
C ALA A 202 -42.81 2.22 -28.11
N VAL A 203 -41.94 1.27 -27.75
CA VAL A 203 -42.19 -0.17 -27.93
C VAL A 203 -43.40 -0.61 -27.10
N SER A 204 -43.53 -0.18 -25.84
CA SER A 204 -44.69 -0.50 -25.03
C SER A 204 -46.01 0.02 -25.60
N GLU A 205 -46.02 1.24 -26.16
CA GLU A 205 -47.21 1.78 -26.83
C GLU A 205 -47.51 1.07 -28.16
N ALA A 206 -46.51 0.70 -28.91
CA ALA A 206 -46.71 -0.10 -30.11
C ALA A 206 -47.29 -1.48 -29.80
N MET A 207 -46.79 -2.14 -28.75
CA MET A 207 -47.30 -3.41 -28.27
C MET A 207 -48.75 -3.37 -27.83
N LYS A 208 -49.23 -2.24 -27.30
CA LYS A 208 -50.67 -2.10 -26.89
C LYS A 208 -51.62 -2.13 -28.08
N LYS A 209 -51.14 -1.74 -29.28
CA LYS A 209 -51.95 -1.71 -30.52
C LYS A 209 -52.05 -3.06 -31.24
N LEU A 210 -51.26 -4.06 -30.79
CA LEU A 210 -51.23 -5.40 -31.39
C LEU A 210 -52.36 -6.28 -30.79
N SER A 211 -52.87 -7.22 -31.60
CA SER A 211 -53.77 -8.27 -31.12
C SER A 211 -53.06 -9.26 -30.18
N GLU A 212 -53.79 -9.97 -29.34
CA GLU A 212 -53.21 -10.95 -28.36
C GLU A 212 -52.39 -12.04 -29.06
N ARG A 213 -52.77 -12.44 -30.28
CA ARG A 213 -52.06 -13.43 -31.07
C ARG A 213 -50.70 -12.89 -31.57
N GLU A 214 -50.67 -11.62 -32.01
CA GLU A 214 -49.44 -10.95 -32.44
C GLU A 214 -48.47 -10.70 -31.30
N LYS A 215 -49.02 -10.29 -30.11
CA LYS A 215 -48.21 -10.16 -28.90
C LYS A 215 -47.53 -11.46 -28.53
N SER A 216 -48.28 -12.59 -28.53
CA SER A 216 -47.72 -13.89 -28.22
C SER A 216 -46.60 -14.33 -29.16
N ILE A 217 -46.66 -13.94 -30.41
CA ILE A 217 -45.63 -14.29 -31.41
C ILE A 217 -44.34 -13.47 -31.15
N ILE A 218 -44.46 -12.19 -30.78
CA ILE A 218 -43.34 -11.29 -30.57
C ILE A 218 -42.64 -11.57 -29.24
N THR A 219 -43.35 -12.07 -28.21
CA THR A 219 -42.81 -12.39 -26.91
C THR A 219 -42.26 -13.82 -26.77
N MET A 220 -42.39 -14.66 -27.82
CA MET A 220 -41.73 -15.97 -27.95
C MET A 220 -40.31 -15.84 -28.45
#